data_1520d989d8f8f640087f8a61f6e30b32
#
_entry.id   1520d989d8f8f640087f8a61f6e30b32
#
_cell.length_a   1.000
_cell.length_b   1.000
_cell.length_c   1.000
_cell.angle_alpha   90.00
_cell.angle_beta   90.00
_cell.angle_gamma   90.00
#
_symmetry.space_group_name_H-M   'P 1'
#
loop_
_entity.id
_entity.type
_entity.pdbx_description
1 polymer ?
#
loop_
_entity_poly.entity_id
_entity_poly.type
_entity_poly.pdbx_seq_one_letter_code
_entity_poly.pdbx_strand_id
1 'polypeptide(L)'
;MCFLCLIGIGILIYFVHQRPSCDHKGMLLSRNNVQPARTPFYIVVVCCGQRVQETLVMIKSAILFNYEQEYLKFLIFTEKEKDDELREKLTDWKSILPALFDFDILPLNFPSQNEIEWKNLFKPCAAQRLFLPSLLTDVDSLLYVDTDILFLSPISDIWNFFKKFNDSQIAALTPEHENENIGWYNRFARHPFYGRLGVNSGVMLMNLTRMREFNWEKHILSIHEEYKLRIIWGDQDIINILFYYYPDKLFVMPCEYNYRPDHCMYMSICNMTDSSVKLIHGNRGYFHADRQPLFKIIYESMESYQLGSNANTNFLMPLREALNRKSVNESSCGKISTEVLKIATKLFGNSY
;
A
#
# COMPACT_ATOMS: atom_id res chain seq x y z
N MET A 1 6.64 -57.14 -58.72
CA MET A 1 7.03 -56.59 -60.00
C MET A 1 7.60 -55.19 -59.68
N CYS A 2 8.86 -55.15 -59.66
CA CYS A 2 9.80 -54.45 -60.56
C CYS A 2 9.68 -52.96 -60.36
N PHE A 3 10.67 -52.23 -60.10
CA PHE A 3 12.08 -52.12 -60.25
C PHE A 3 12.46 -50.64 -60.24
N LEU A 4 13.46 -50.33 -59.55
CA LEU A 4 14.72 -49.59 -59.74
C LEU A 4 14.61 -48.08 -59.63
N CYS A 5 15.37 -47.48 -58.66
CA CYS A 5 16.79 -47.13 -58.64
C CYS A 5 17.20 -46.12 -59.74
N LEU A 6 17.76 -45.01 -59.32
CA LEU A 6 19.12 -44.45 -59.50
C LEU A 6 19.08 -42.93 -59.56
N ILE A 7 19.75 -42.24 -58.65
CA ILE A 7 21.09 -41.61 -58.76
C ILE A 7 21.24 -40.52 -59.86
N GLY A 8 21.70 -39.36 -59.45
CA GLY A 8 22.34 -38.36 -60.32
C GLY A 8 22.39 -36.99 -59.67
N ILE A 9 23.39 -36.70 -58.85
CA ILE A 9 24.62 -35.97 -59.15
C ILE A 9 24.38 -34.57 -59.74
N GLY A 10 24.59 -33.59 -58.93
CA GLY A 10 25.33 -32.32 -58.98
C GLY A 10 25.30 -31.48 -60.27
N ILE A 11 25.00 -30.20 -60.08
CA ILE A 11 25.71 -29.15 -60.76
C ILE A 11 25.71 -27.90 -59.88
N LEU A 12 26.93 -27.54 -59.48
CA LEU A 12 27.32 -26.23 -58.93
C LEU A 12 27.35 -25.25 -60.11
N ILE A 13 26.58 -24.16 -60.04
CA ILE A 13 26.85 -23.03 -60.94
C ILE A 13 27.00 -21.78 -60.11
N TYR A 14 28.24 -21.31 -60.11
CA TYR A 14 28.67 -19.97 -59.72
C TYR A 14 28.04 -18.94 -60.65
N PHE A 15 27.41 -17.92 -60.09
CA PHE A 15 27.31 -16.62 -60.77
C PHE A 15 27.78 -15.52 -59.84
N VAL A 16 28.90 -14.95 -60.25
CA VAL A 16 29.57 -13.77 -59.72
C VAL A 16 29.00 -12.52 -60.40
N HIS A 17 28.82 -11.49 -59.59
CA HIS A 17 28.77 -10.06 -59.93
C HIS A 17 27.61 -9.52 -60.75
N GLN A 18 26.85 -8.66 -60.10
CA GLN A 18 26.85 -7.20 -60.46
C GLN A 18 26.06 -6.45 -59.38
N ARG A 19 26.72 -5.48 -58.71
CA ARG A 19 26.06 -4.43 -57.94
C ARG A 19 25.49 -3.38 -58.91
N PRO A 20 24.36 -2.80 -58.61
CA PRO A 20 24.14 -1.37 -58.80
C PRO A 20 24.01 -0.68 -57.44
N SER A 21 24.81 0.35 -57.25
CA SER A 21 24.63 1.38 -56.26
C SER A 21 23.33 2.14 -56.53
N CYS A 22 22.45 2.18 -55.54
CA CYS A 22 21.38 3.17 -55.48
C CYS A 22 21.32 3.73 -54.09
N ASP A 23 21.77 4.98 -53.97
CA ASP A 23 21.47 5.87 -52.86
C ASP A 23 19.96 5.97 -52.70
N HIS A 24 19.46 5.43 -51.58
CA HIS A 24 18.19 5.86 -51.05
C HIS A 24 18.40 6.16 -49.55
N LYS A 25 18.39 7.47 -49.25
CA LYS A 25 18.08 7.99 -47.94
C LYS A 25 16.79 7.33 -47.42
N GLY A 26 16.91 6.17 -46.82
CA GLY A 26 15.88 5.52 -46.06
C GLY A 26 15.78 6.21 -44.70
N MET A 27 14.75 7.01 -44.56
CA MET A 27 14.26 7.60 -43.32
C MET A 27 14.17 6.49 -42.27
N LEU A 28 15.10 6.49 -41.33
CA LEU A 28 15.00 5.69 -40.07
C LEU A 28 13.76 6.17 -39.33
N LEU A 29 12.64 5.51 -39.61
CA LEU A 29 11.51 5.54 -38.67
C LEU A 29 12.02 4.95 -37.38
N SER A 30 12.36 5.82 -36.42
CA SER A 30 12.49 5.50 -35.02
C SER A 30 11.20 4.78 -34.64
N ARG A 31 11.25 3.46 -34.52
CA ARG A 31 10.23 2.73 -33.77
C ARG A 31 10.35 3.22 -32.35
N ASN A 32 9.55 4.22 -32.01
CA ASN A 32 9.21 4.49 -30.62
C ASN A 32 8.63 3.18 -30.07
N ASN A 33 9.45 2.45 -29.34
CA ASN A 33 8.98 1.38 -28.45
C ASN A 33 8.16 2.06 -27.37
N VAL A 34 6.89 2.35 -27.67
CA VAL A 34 5.89 2.64 -26.65
C VAL A 34 5.73 1.32 -25.91
N GLN A 35 6.43 1.16 -24.79
CA GLN A 35 6.12 0.09 -23.86
C GLN A 35 4.62 0.20 -23.54
N PRO A 36 3.87 -0.92 -23.53
CA PRO A 36 2.47 -0.87 -23.12
C PRO A 36 2.40 -0.19 -21.77
N ALA A 37 1.53 0.79 -21.64
CA ALA A 37 1.33 1.54 -20.41
C ALA A 37 1.08 0.54 -19.28
N ARG A 38 1.99 0.45 -18.30
CA ARG A 38 1.83 -0.41 -17.12
C ARG A 38 0.62 0.10 -16.35
N THR A 39 -0.33 -0.79 -16.04
CA THR A 39 -1.45 -0.43 -15.15
C THR A 39 -0.89 -0.11 -13.77
N PRO A 40 -1.10 1.11 -13.26
CA PRO A 40 -0.54 1.49 -11.97
C PRO A 40 -1.27 0.82 -10.82
N PHE A 41 -0.56 0.52 -9.75
CA PHE A 41 -1.15 0.28 -8.44
C PHE A 41 -1.38 1.61 -7.74
N TYR A 42 -2.63 1.97 -7.55
CA TYR A 42 -3.01 3.21 -6.88
C TYR A 42 -2.90 3.07 -5.36
N ILE A 43 -2.08 3.92 -4.74
CA ILE A 43 -1.95 4.03 -3.28
C ILE A 43 -2.45 5.41 -2.89
N VAL A 44 -3.43 5.47 -2.00
CA VAL A 44 -4.01 6.72 -1.50
C VAL A 44 -3.67 6.93 -0.04
N VAL A 45 -3.27 8.15 0.28
CA VAL A 45 -2.99 8.58 1.65
C VAL A 45 -3.55 9.99 1.89
N VAL A 46 -3.97 10.26 3.12
CA VAL A 46 -4.43 11.59 3.53
C VAL A 46 -3.42 12.18 4.51
N CYS A 47 -2.75 13.25 4.10
CA CYS A 47 -1.68 13.92 4.84
C CYS A 47 -2.16 15.26 5.39
N CYS A 48 -2.44 15.37 6.68
CA CYS A 48 -2.87 16.60 7.33
C CYS A 48 -2.07 16.90 8.60
N GLY A 49 -1.98 18.18 8.95
CA GLY A 49 -1.28 18.62 10.15
C GLY A 49 0.22 18.33 10.09
N GLN A 50 0.77 17.71 11.12
CA GLN A 50 2.22 17.42 11.24
C GLN A 50 2.59 16.02 10.70
N ARG A 51 1.93 15.56 9.59
CA ARG A 51 2.09 14.20 9.08
C ARG A 51 2.92 14.08 7.80
N VAL A 52 3.52 15.16 7.31
CA VAL A 52 4.32 15.13 6.07
C VAL A 52 5.46 14.13 6.17
N GLN A 53 6.24 14.17 7.25
CA GLN A 53 7.38 13.27 7.42
C GLN A 53 6.94 11.78 7.49
N GLU A 54 5.89 11.47 8.25
CA GLU A 54 5.34 10.10 8.27
C GLU A 54 4.87 9.66 6.88
N THR A 55 4.16 10.53 6.15
CA THR A 55 3.72 10.25 4.78
C THR A 55 4.89 9.94 3.86
N LEU A 56 5.96 10.74 3.92
CA LEU A 56 7.17 10.51 3.13
C LEU A 56 7.85 9.19 3.49
N VAL A 57 7.93 8.84 4.78
CA VAL A 57 8.52 7.57 5.22
C VAL A 57 7.66 6.38 4.77
N MET A 58 6.33 6.49 4.83
CA MET A 58 5.40 5.51 4.30
C MET A 58 5.63 5.28 2.80
N ILE A 59 5.64 6.34 1.98
CA ILE A 59 5.89 6.28 0.53
C ILE A 59 7.26 5.66 0.24
N LYS A 60 8.29 6.08 0.98
CA LYS A 60 9.65 5.52 0.87
C LYS A 60 9.66 4.01 1.12
N SER A 61 8.94 3.53 2.15
CA SER A 61 8.85 2.10 2.45
C SER A 61 8.16 1.33 1.33
N ALA A 62 7.09 1.87 0.75
CA ALA A 62 6.41 1.25 -0.39
C ALA A 62 7.33 1.13 -1.61
N ILE A 63 8.14 2.16 -1.91
CA ILE A 63 9.12 2.15 -3.00
C ILE A 63 10.26 1.17 -2.71
N LEU A 64 10.82 1.19 -1.50
CA LEU A 64 11.95 0.33 -1.09
C LEU A 64 11.60 -1.15 -1.17
N PHE A 65 10.39 -1.53 -0.72
CA PHE A 65 9.94 -2.93 -0.75
C PHE A 65 9.26 -3.34 -2.06
N ASN A 66 9.22 -2.47 -3.07
CA ASN A 66 8.69 -2.77 -4.40
C ASN A 66 9.74 -3.49 -5.29
N TYR A 67 10.27 -4.61 -4.80
CA TYR A 67 11.29 -5.38 -5.52
C TYR A 67 10.76 -6.06 -6.80
N GLU A 68 9.45 -6.21 -6.95
CA GLU A 68 8.80 -6.68 -8.17
C GLU A 68 8.73 -5.59 -9.26
N GLN A 69 9.16 -4.37 -8.92
CA GLN A 69 9.22 -3.21 -9.81
C GLN A 69 7.86 -2.88 -10.46
N GLU A 70 6.80 -3.06 -9.70
CA GLU A 70 5.47 -2.63 -10.11
C GLU A 70 5.42 -1.09 -10.21
N TYR A 71 4.55 -0.58 -11.08
CA TYR A 71 4.40 0.87 -11.24
C TYR A 71 3.41 1.41 -10.21
N LEU A 72 3.91 2.20 -9.26
CA LEU A 72 3.11 2.75 -8.17
C LEU A 72 2.60 4.16 -8.53
N LYS A 73 1.33 4.43 -8.30
CA LYS A 73 0.75 5.77 -8.42
C LYS A 73 0.24 6.22 -7.07
N PHE A 74 0.91 7.20 -6.45
CA PHE A 74 0.49 7.78 -5.19
C PHE A 74 -0.49 8.93 -5.44
N LEU A 75 -1.64 8.90 -4.78
CA LEU A 75 -2.62 9.99 -4.73
C LEU A 75 -2.64 10.52 -3.29
N ILE A 76 -2.14 11.72 -3.08
CA ILE A 76 -1.92 12.29 -1.76
C ILE A 76 -2.89 13.43 -1.54
N PHE A 77 -3.91 13.21 -0.73
CA PHE A 77 -4.83 14.27 -0.33
C PHE A 77 -4.23 15.07 0.82
N THR A 78 -4.14 16.40 0.67
CA THR A 78 -3.49 17.25 1.67
C THR A 78 -4.05 18.65 1.75
N GLU A 79 -3.69 19.34 2.82
CA GLU A 79 -3.90 20.79 2.97
C GLU A 79 -2.94 21.55 2.06
N LYS A 80 -3.41 22.69 1.51
CA LYS A 80 -2.64 23.49 0.54
C LYS A 80 -1.24 23.88 1.06
N GLU A 81 -1.12 24.13 2.36
CA GLU A 81 0.11 24.54 3.00
C GLU A 81 1.20 23.45 3.03
N LYS A 82 0.83 22.20 2.72
CA LYS A 82 1.73 21.04 2.70
C LYS A 82 2.11 20.58 1.28
N ASP A 83 1.46 21.14 0.25
CA ASP A 83 1.68 20.74 -1.15
C ASP A 83 3.14 20.93 -1.56
N ASP A 84 3.72 22.12 -1.33
CA ASP A 84 5.07 22.45 -1.79
C ASP A 84 6.12 21.53 -1.17
N GLU A 85 6.04 21.26 0.14
CA GLU A 85 6.98 20.38 0.86
C GLU A 85 6.94 18.94 0.34
N LEU A 86 5.73 18.40 0.12
CA LEU A 86 5.54 17.06 -0.45
C LEU A 86 6.05 17.00 -1.89
N ARG A 87 5.69 17.99 -2.70
CA ARG A 87 6.03 18.04 -4.12
C ARG A 87 7.53 18.12 -4.37
N GLU A 88 8.23 18.99 -3.63
CA GLU A 88 9.68 19.11 -3.72
C GLU A 88 10.34 17.74 -3.48
N LYS A 89 10.04 17.10 -2.36
CA LYS A 89 10.65 15.83 -1.96
C LYS A 89 10.33 14.69 -2.92
N LEU A 90 9.07 14.57 -3.34
CA LEU A 90 8.64 13.50 -4.25
C LEU A 90 9.18 13.70 -5.67
N THR A 91 9.36 14.94 -6.11
CA THR A 91 10.00 15.25 -7.40
C THR A 91 11.46 14.84 -7.39
N ASP A 92 12.20 15.11 -6.30
CA ASP A 92 13.57 14.65 -6.13
C ASP A 92 13.67 13.12 -6.25
N TRP A 93 12.81 12.40 -5.52
CA TRP A 93 12.79 10.93 -5.57
C TRP A 93 12.39 10.39 -6.94
N LYS A 94 11.43 11.04 -7.62
CA LYS A 94 11.02 10.67 -8.97
C LYS A 94 12.15 10.85 -9.98
N SER A 95 13.00 11.86 -9.80
CA SER A 95 14.18 12.07 -10.65
C SER A 95 15.21 10.92 -10.55
N ILE A 96 15.29 10.29 -9.37
CA ILE A 96 16.18 9.14 -9.12
C ILE A 96 15.55 7.83 -9.65
N LEU A 97 14.23 7.66 -9.52
CA LEU A 97 13.50 6.42 -9.79
C LEU A 97 12.28 6.64 -10.73
N PRO A 98 12.47 7.22 -11.92
CA PRO A 98 11.35 7.69 -12.76
C PRO A 98 10.45 6.56 -13.27
N ALA A 99 10.96 5.32 -13.35
CA ALA A 99 10.23 4.17 -13.89
C ALA A 99 9.41 3.40 -12.81
N LEU A 100 9.58 3.73 -11.52
CA LEU A 100 8.98 2.96 -10.43
C LEU A 100 7.70 3.57 -9.88
N PHE A 101 7.59 4.89 -9.88
CA PHE A 101 6.40 5.54 -9.33
C PHE A 101 6.08 6.88 -9.97
N ASP A 102 4.85 7.31 -9.73
CA ASP A 102 4.36 8.66 -9.99
C ASP A 102 3.46 9.12 -8.84
N PHE A 103 3.16 10.44 -8.77
CA PHE A 103 2.32 10.98 -7.72
C PHE A 103 1.48 12.15 -8.21
N ASP A 104 0.30 12.30 -7.59
CA ASP A 104 -0.52 13.51 -7.66
C ASP A 104 -0.81 13.98 -6.23
N ILE A 105 -0.69 15.27 -6.01
CA ILE A 105 -1.09 15.93 -4.78
C ILE A 105 -2.43 16.60 -5.03
N LEU A 106 -3.43 16.19 -4.26
CA LEU A 106 -4.83 16.55 -4.44
C LEU A 106 -5.34 17.35 -3.25
N PRO A 107 -6.19 18.36 -3.46
CA PRO A 107 -6.80 19.10 -2.37
C PRO A 107 -7.81 18.21 -1.62
N LEU A 108 -7.96 18.49 -0.32
CA LEU A 108 -9.05 17.90 0.46
C LEU A 108 -10.40 18.38 -0.09
N ASN A 109 -11.34 17.47 -0.14
CA ASN A 109 -12.70 17.77 -0.63
C ASN A 109 -13.73 16.95 0.17
N PHE A 110 -14.59 17.66 0.88
CA PHE A 110 -15.68 17.09 1.67
C PHE A 110 -17.04 17.56 1.12
N PRO A 111 -18.14 16.84 1.40
CA PRO A 111 -19.46 17.33 1.07
C PRO A 111 -19.70 18.72 1.64
N SER A 112 -20.23 19.65 0.81
CA SER A 112 -20.50 21.04 1.22
C SER A 112 -21.44 21.13 2.41
N GLN A 113 -22.35 20.16 2.55
CA GLN A 113 -23.14 20.01 3.76
C GLN A 113 -22.28 19.44 4.88
N ASN A 114 -22.07 20.25 5.93
CA ASN A 114 -21.27 19.89 7.12
C ASN A 114 -19.76 19.66 6.84
N GLU A 115 -19.18 20.36 5.87
CA GLU A 115 -17.74 20.22 5.51
C GLU A 115 -16.80 20.27 6.74
N ILE A 116 -17.00 21.25 7.63
CA ILE A 116 -16.18 21.43 8.84
C ILE A 116 -16.33 20.23 9.78
N GLU A 117 -17.54 19.67 9.91
CA GLU A 117 -17.80 18.51 10.74
C GLU A 117 -17.07 17.27 10.20
N TRP A 118 -17.12 17.04 8.89
CA TRP A 118 -16.39 15.96 8.24
C TRP A 118 -14.87 16.11 8.36
N LYS A 119 -14.36 17.33 8.14
CA LYS A 119 -12.92 17.59 8.26
C LYS A 119 -12.38 17.29 9.66
N ASN A 120 -13.19 17.50 10.70
CA ASN A 120 -12.79 17.36 12.10
C ASN A 120 -13.42 16.15 12.82
N LEU A 121 -14.01 15.20 12.09
CA LEU A 121 -14.78 14.09 12.68
C LEU A 121 -14.03 13.30 13.76
N PHE A 122 -12.72 13.10 13.61
CA PHE A 122 -11.88 12.41 14.61
C PHE A 122 -10.48 13.02 14.65
N LYS A 123 -9.64 12.70 13.67
CA LYS A 123 -8.36 13.35 13.41
C LYS A 123 -8.54 14.26 12.20
N PRO A 124 -7.81 15.37 12.10
CA PRO A 124 -7.93 16.25 10.95
C PRO A 124 -7.87 15.45 9.65
N CYS A 125 -8.88 15.63 8.81
CA CYS A 125 -9.01 15.07 7.47
C CYS A 125 -9.15 13.53 7.35
N ALA A 126 -9.12 12.75 8.42
CA ALA A 126 -9.20 11.30 8.33
C ALA A 126 -10.46 10.81 7.57
N ALA A 127 -11.58 11.51 7.73
CA ALA A 127 -12.83 11.22 7.02
C ALA A 127 -12.74 11.35 5.49
N GLN A 128 -11.68 11.96 4.93
CA GLN A 128 -11.50 12.09 3.48
C GLN A 128 -11.61 10.73 2.76
N ARG A 129 -11.14 9.63 3.40
CA ARG A 129 -11.22 8.28 2.81
C ARG A 129 -12.65 7.84 2.49
N LEU A 130 -13.64 8.33 3.23
CA LEU A 130 -15.04 7.97 3.04
C LEU A 130 -15.61 8.49 1.70
N PHE A 131 -14.99 9.52 1.14
CA PHE A 131 -15.44 10.21 -0.07
C PHE A 131 -14.61 9.90 -1.32
N LEU A 132 -13.57 9.04 -1.20
CA LEU A 132 -12.74 8.64 -2.34
C LEU A 132 -13.53 8.04 -3.51
N PRO A 133 -14.58 7.23 -3.30
CA PRO A 133 -15.34 6.68 -4.41
C PRO A 133 -15.99 7.75 -5.31
N SER A 134 -16.43 8.85 -4.73
CA SER A 134 -17.06 9.97 -5.48
C SER A 134 -16.05 10.92 -6.09
N LEU A 135 -14.85 11.03 -5.48
CA LEU A 135 -13.79 11.95 -5.93
C LEU A 135 -12.91 11.36 -7.04
N LEU A 136 -12.65 10.07 -6.98
CA LEU A 136 -11.76 9.37 -7.92
C LEU A 136 -12.58 8.55 -8.92
N THR A 137 -13.35 9.24 -9.78
CA THR A 137 -14.30 8.61 -10.71
C THR A 137 -13.63 7.72 -11.75
N ASP A 138 -12.40 8.05 -12.14
CA ASP A 138 -11.63 7.33 -13.17
C ASP A 138 -10.76 6.20 -12.61
N VAL A 139 -10.76 6.01 -11.26
CA VAL A 139 -10.04 4.94 -10.59
C VAL A 139 -11.02 3.81 -10.25
N ASP A 140 -10.69 2.59 -10.69
CA ASP A 140 -11.48 1.39 -10.37
C ASP A 140 -11.16 0.87 -8.97
N SER A 141 -9.90 0.69 -8.67
CA SER A 141 -9.44 0.06 -7.44
C SER A 141 -8.21 0.74 -6.88
N LEU A 142 -8.11 0.82 -5.56
CA LEU A 142 -6.97 1.42 -4.85
C LEU A 142 -6.70 0.74 -3.50
N LEU A 143 -5.48 0.96 -3.01
CA LEU A 143 -5.10 0.71 -1.64
C LEU A 143 -5.04 2.03 -0.88
N TYR A 144 -5.91 2.21 0.10
CA TYR A 144 -5.82 3.29 1.08
C TYR A 144 -4.91 2.86 2.24
N VAL A 145 -4.02 3.75 2.67
CA VAL A 145 -3.18 3.57 3.87
C VAL A 145 -3.13 4.84 4.72
N ASP A 146 -3.07 4.67 6.04
CA ASP A 146 -2.77 5.76 6.96
C ASP A 146 -1.30 6.20 6.83
N THR A 147 -0.97 7.41 7.27
CA THR A 147 0.40 7.96 7.21
C THR A 147 1.40 7.15 8.04
N ASP A 148 0.92 6.48 9.10
CA ASP A 148 1.70 5.68 10.03
C ASP A 148 1.69 4.17 9.67
N ILE A 149 1.70 3.86 8.36
CA ILE A 149 1.90 2.51 7.80
C ILE A 149 3.30 2.42 7.19
N LEU A 150 3.98 1.27 7.38
CA LEU A 150 5.20 0.94 6.64
C LEU A 150 5.06 -0.41 5.94
N PHE A 151 5.51 -0.45 4.70
CA PHE A 151 5.54 -1.65 3.88
C PHE A 151 6.80 -2.47 4.21
N LEU A 152 6.61 -3.78 4.39
CA LEU A 152 7.67 -4.80 4.52
C LEU A 152 7.52 -5.90 3.45
N SER A 153 6.60 -5.73 2.51
CA SER A 153 6.39 -6.59 1.36
C SER A 153 5.97 -5.77 0.15
N PRO A 154 6.06 -6.32 -1.09
CA PRO A 154 5.59 -5.60 -2.27
C PRO A 154 4.08 -5.38 -2.22
N ILE A 155 3.64 -4.33 -2.89
CA ILE A 155 2.22 -3.99 -2.98
C ILE A 155 1.40 -5.09 -3.65
N SER A 156 1.98 -5.85 -4.57
CA SER A 156 1.35 -6.98 -5.23
C SER A 156 0.81 -8.03 -4.25
N ASP A 157 1.48 -8.23 -3.10
CA ASP A 157 1.03 -9.17 -2.06
C ASP A 157 -0.38 -8.80 -1.55
N ILE A 158 -0.59 -7.54 -1.18
CA ILE A 158 -1.90 -7.08 -0.70
C ILE A 158 -2.88 -6.87 -1.87
N TRP A 159 -2.42 -6.37 -3.02
CA TRP A 159 -3.26 -6.12 -4.19
C TRP A 159 -3.91 -7.40 -4.73
N ASN A 160 -3.24 -8.54 -4.61
CA ASN A 160 -3.77 -9.83 -5.04
C ASN A 160 -5.04 -10.26 -4.29
N PHE A 161 -5.41 -9.63 -3.17
CA PHE A 161 -6.69 -9.87 -2.53
C PHE A 161 -7.88 -9.44 -3.39
N PHE A 162 -7.75 -8.45 -4.28
CA PHE A 162 -8.82 -8.12 -5.23
C PHE A 162 -9.24 -9.31 -6.11
N LYS A 163 -8.29 -10.20 -6.43
CA LYS A 163 -8.58 -11.44 -7.19
C LYS A 163 -9.38 -12.49 -6.38
N LYS A 164 -9.43 -12.32 -5.05
CA LYS A 164 -10.17 -13.21 -4.14
C LYS A 164 -11.56 -12.67 -3.80
N PHE A 165 -11.87 -11.45 -4.21
CA PHE A 165 -13.20 -10.87 -4.00
C PHE A 165 -14.25 -11.67 -4.78
N ASN A 166 -15.37 -11.98 -4.11
CA ASN A 166 -16.57 -12.42 -4.81
C ASN A 166 -17.30 -11.22 -5.43
N ASP A 167 -18.42 -11.48 -6.09
CA ASP A 167 -19.16 -10.45 -6.82
C ASP A 167 -19.80 -9.39 -5.92
N SER A 168 -20.03 -9.69 -4.63
CA SER A 168 -20.63 -8.74 -3.68
C SER A 168 -19.62 -7.86 -2.95
N GLN A 169 -18.37 -8.30 -2.82
CA GLN A 169 -17.35 -7.60 -2.01
C GLN A 169 -16.84 -6.34 -2.69
N ILE A 170 -16.78 -5.26 -1.91
CA ILE A 170 -16.38 -3.92 -2.38
C ILE A 170 -15.11 -3.41 -1.70
N ALA A 171 -14.72 -3.99 -0.56
CA ALA A 171 -13.55 -3.59 0.22
C ALA A 171 -12.92 -4.79 0.92
N ALA A 172 -11.64 -4.60 1.34
CA ALA A 172 -10.99 -5.52 2.25
C ALA A 172 -10.31 -4.78 3.40
N LEU A 173 -10.47 -5.30 4.62
CA LEU A 173 -9.93 -4.75 5.87
C LEU A 173 -9.45 -5.90 6.77
N THR A 174 -8.59 -5.57 7.74
CA THR A 174 -8.19 -6.51 8.79
C THR A 174 -9.05 -6.32 10.04
N PRO A 175 -9.19 -7.33 10.92
CA PRO A 175 -9.84 -7.16 12.22
C PRO A 175 -9.20 -6.02 13.03
N GLU A 176 -10.00 -5.32 13.84
CA GLU A 176 -9.44 -4.34 14.80
C GLU A 176 -8.63 -5.01 15.90
N HIS A 177 -9.02 -6.20 16.28
CA HIS A 177 -8.30 -7.01 17.28
C HIS A 177 -8.63 -8.49 17.07
N GLU A 178 -7.72 -9.42 17.37
CA GLU A 178 -7.95 -10.85 17.23
C GLU A 178 -8.52 -11.52 18.48
N ASN A 179 -8.65 -10.77 19.61
CA ASN A 179 -9.21 -11.25 20.87
C ASN A 179 -10.39 -10.37 21.30
N GLU A 180 -11.57 -10.95 21.34
CA GLU A 180 -12.82 -10.27 21.74
C GLU A 180 -12.82 -9.73 23.17
N ASN A 181 -12.12 -10.40 24.08
CA ASN A 181 -12.11 -10.01 25.48
C ASN A 181 -11.39 -8.69 25.75
N ILE A 182 -10.47 -8.29 24.85
CA ILE A 182 -9.66 -7.09 25.00
C ILE A 182 -9.80 -6.13 23.83
N GLY A 183 -10.51 -6.51 22.76
CA GLY A 183 -10.79 -5.67 21.62
C GLY A 183 -11.55 -4.40 21.99
N TRP A 184 -11.18 -3.27 21.39
CA TRP A 184 -11.79 -1.99 21.71
C TRP A 184 -13.30 -1.97 21.44
N TYR A 185 -13.73 -2.49 20.29
CA TYR A 185 -15.14 -2.50 19.91
C TYR A 185 -16.00 -3.27 20.92
N ASN A 186 -15.54 -4.42 21.36
CA ASN A 186 -16.25 -5.24 22.33
C ASN A 186 -16.43 -4.57 23.70
N ARG A 187 -15.49 -3.70 24.08
CA ARG A 187 -15.46 -3.08 25.41
C ARG A 187 -16.10 -1.70 25.46
N PHE A 188 -16.02 -0.93 24.37
CA PHE A 188 -16.28 0.51 24.42
C PHE A 188 -17.23 1.03 23.33
N ALA A 189 -17.46 0.29 22.23
CA ALA A 189 -18.34 0.75 21.16
C ALA A 189 -19.78 0.93 21.66
N ARG A 190 -20.39 2.05 21.26
CA ARG A 190 -21.79 2.39 21.59
C ARG A 190 -22.68 2.34 20.35
N HIS A 191 -22.20 1.66 19.32
CA HIS A 191 -22.85 1.47 18.03
C HIS A 191 -22.56 0.05 17.54
N PRO A 192 -23.30 -0.48 16.57
CA PRO A 192 -23.00 -1.76 15.96
C PRO A 192 -21.65 -1.70 15.21
N PHE A 193 -20.97 -2.83 15.12
CA PHE A 193 -19.70 -2.97 14.41
C PHE A 193 -19.61 -4.31 13.68
N TYR A 194 -18.70 -4.41 12.70
CA TYR A 194 -18.56 -5.59 11.87
C TYR A 194 -18.17 -6.84 12.66
N GLY A 195 -18.92 -7.92 12.45
CA GLY A 195 -18.61 -9.25 13.00
C GLY A 195 -18.46 -9.26 14.52
N ARG A 196 -17.45 -10.02 14.99
CA ARG A 196 -17.19 -10.17 16.42
C ARG A 196 -16.10 -9.25 16.96
N LEU A 197 -15.28 -8.66 16.08
CA LEU A 197 -14.03 -7.97 16.44
C LEU A 197 -13.99 -6.51 15.98
N GLY A 198 -14.87 -6.12 15.05
CA GLY A 198 -14.73 -4.89 14.30
C GLY A 198 -13.55 -4.96 13.32
N VAL A 199 -13.35 -3.90 12.53
CA VAL A 199 -12.26 -3.79 11.57
C VAL A 199 -11.48 -2.50 11.75
N ASN A 200 -10.17 -2.54 11.41
CA ASN A 200 -9.28 -1.40 11.43
C ASN A 200 -9.15 -0.80 10.04
N SER A 201 -9.31 0.51 9.93
CA SER A 201 -9.35 1.24 8.66
C SER A 201 -8.00 1.75 8.16
N GLY A 202 -6.91 1.54 8.92
CA GLY A 202 -5.58 2.06 8.57
C GLY A 202 -4.97 1.47 7.30
N VAL A 203 -5.44 0.30 6.86
CA VAL A 203 -5.12 -0.35 5.59
C VAL A 203 -6.40 -0.88 4.98
N MET A 204 -6.81 -0.35 3.83
CA MET A 204 -8.08 -0.70 3.19
C MET A 204 -7.93 -0.84 1.68
N LEU A 205 -8.21 -2.03 1.15
CA LEU A 205 -8.44 -2.19 -0.29
C LEU A 205 -9.85 -1.73 -0.62
N MET A 206 -9.98 -0.91 -1.66
CA MET A 206 -11.25 -0.32 -2.08
C MET A 206 -11.48 -0.54 -3.57
N ASN A 207 -12.54 -1.25 -3.94
CA ASN A 207 -13.04 -1.27 -5.31
C ASN A 207 -14.04 -0.13 -5.49
N LEU A 208 -13.56 0.99 -6.01
CA LEU A 208 -14.34 2.23 -6.09
C LEU A 208 -15.53 2.12 -7.05
N THR A 209 -15.39 1.36 -8.13
CA THR A 209 -16.48 1.11 -9.07
C THR A 209 -17.65 0.43 -8.37
N ARG A 210 -17.39 -0.69 -7.66
CA ARG A 210 -18.42 -1.38 -6.89
C ARG A 210 -18.98 -0.55 -5.73
N MET A 211 -18.12 0.29 -5.10
CA MET A 211 -18.58 1.22 -4.06
C MET A 211 -19.56 2.26 -4.62
N ARG A 212 -19.28 2.81 -5.81
CA ARG A 212 -20.22 3.74 -6.48
C ARG A 212 -21.54 3.06 -6.83
N GLU A 213 -21.49 1.86 -7.40
CA GLU A 213 -22.68 1.05 -7.71
C GLU A 213 -23.52 0.72 -6.46
N PHE A 214 -22.84 0.49 -5.33
CA PHE A 214 -23.47 0.25 -4.03
C PHE A 214 -24.06 1.52 -3.41
N ASN A 215 -23.86 2.72 -3.99
CA ASN A 215 -24.21 4.01 -3.39
C ASN A 215 -23.54 4.27 -2.03
N TRP A 216 -22.25 3.94 -1.93
CA TRP A 216 -21.44 4.04 -0.72
C TRP A 216 -21.62 5.35 0.03
N GLU A 217 -21.48 6.52 -0.63
CA GLU A 217 -21.56 7.83 0.00
C GLU A 217 -22.93 8.07 0.66
N LYS A 218 -24.02 7.66 0.01
CA LYS A 218 -25.38 7.78 0.59
C LYS A 218 -25.49 7.00 1.91
N HIS A 219 -24.92 5.80 1.98
CA HIS A 219 -24.91 5.02 3.21
C HIS A 219 -24.05 5.68 4.29
N ILE A 220 -22.86 6.21 3.93
CA ILE A 220 -21.99 6.94 4.84
C ILE A 220 -22.69 8.14 5.47
N LEU A 221 -23.33 8.96 4.65
CA LEU A 221 -24.07 10.14 5.13
C LEU A 221 -25.21 9.76 6.06
N SER A 222 -26.00 8.71 5.72
CA SER A 222 -27.10 8.23 6.56
C SER A 222 -26.61 7.67 7.89
N ILE A 223 -25.53 6.90 7.90
CA ILE A 223 -24.91 6.34 9.11
C ILE A 223 -24.40 7.47 10.00
N HIS A 224 -23.70 8.45 9.43
CA HIS A 224 -23.22 9.59 10.20
C HIS A 224 -24.36 10.33 10.88
N GLU A 225 -25.45 10.66 10.17
CA GLU A 225 -26.59 11.36 10.75
C GLU A 225 -27.23 10.56 11.89
N GLU A 226 -27.37 9.25 11.75
CA GLU A 226 -27.98 8.39 12.77
C GLU A 226 -27.08 8.19 14.01
N TYR A 227 -25.74 8.04 13.78
CA TYR A 227 -24.82 7.60 14.81
C TYR A 227 -23.87 8.67 15.35
N LYS A 228 -23.87 9.91 14.86
CA LYS A 228 -22.90 10.98 15.17
C LYS A 228 -22.63 11.20 16.65
N LEU A 229 -23.62 11.00 17.53
CA LEU A 229 -23.44 11.12 18.99
C LEU A 229 -22.82 9.89 19.66
N ARG A 230 -22.62 8.80 18.93
CA ARG A 230 -22.09 7.52 19.41
C ARG A 230 -20.76 7.16 18.77
N ILE A 231 -20.36 7.86 17.71
CA ILE A 231 -19.08 7.71 17.01
C ILE A 231 -17.97 8.29 17.90
N ILE A 232 -16.90 7.52 18.08
CA ILE A 232 -15.71 7.90 18.85
C ILE A 232 -14.47 7.93 17.95
N TRP A 233 -14.30 6.95 17.07
CA TRP A 233 -13.16 6.82 16.15
C TRP A 233 -13.50 7.22 14.73
N GLY A 234 -14.45 8.14 14.58
CA GLY A 234 -14.75 8.84 13.35
C GLY A 234 -15.08 7.91 12.19
N ASP A 235 -14.30 8.02 11.15
CA ASP A 235 -14.46 7.27 9.90
C ASP A 235 -14.36 5.75 10.08
N GLN A 236 -13.51 5.25 10.98
CA GLN A 236 -13.41 3.82 11.27
C GLN A 236 -14.72 3.28 11.87
N ASP A 237 -15.38 4.03 12.74
CA ASP A 237 -16.67 3.62 13.30
C ASP A 237 -17.77 3.58 12.23
N ILE A 238 -17.80 4.58 11.35
CA ILE A 238 -18.76 4.63 10.22
C ILE A 238 -18.57 3.41 9.30
N ILE A 239 -17.33 3.07 8.97
CA ILE A 239 -16.98 1.88 8.17
C ILE A 239 -17.45 0.60 8.89
N ASN A 240 -17.24 0.49 10.19
CA ASN A 240 -17.67 -0.65 10.98
C ASN A 240 -19.20 -0.78 11.03
N ILE A 241 -19.92 0.32 11.20
CA ILE A 241 -21.39 0.33 11.18
C ILE A 241 -21.91 -0.08 9.80
N LEU A 242 -21.30 0.43 8.72
CA LEU A 242 -21.70 0.08 7.36
C LEU A 242 -21.57 -1.43 7.13
N PHE A 243 -20.41 -2.01 7.46
CA PHE A 243 -20.20 -3.43 7.26
C PHE A 243 -20.93 -4.33 8.29
N TYR A 244 -21.40 -3.79 9.40
CA TYR A 244 -22.36 -4.48 10.25
C TYR A 244 -23.68 -4.73 9.53
N TYR A 245 -24.21 -3.72 8.82
CA TYR A 245 -25.44 -3.83 8.06
C TYR A 245 -25.28 -4.60 6.73
N TYR A 246 -24.08 -4.56 6.15
CA TYR A 246 -23.75 -5.17 4.85
C TYR A 246 -22.52 -6.06 4.94
N PRO A 247 -22.56 -7.15 5.73
CA PRO A 247 -21.36 -7.97 6.02
C PRO A 247 -20.83 -8.70 4.78
N ASP A 248 -21.67 -8.99 3.79
CA ASP A 248 -21.31 -9.62 2.52
C ASP A 248 -20.45 -8.73 1.62
N LYS A 249 -20.41 -7.42 1.89
CA LYS A 249 -19.63 -6.44 1.13
C LYS A 249 -18.16 -6.38 1.50
N LEU A 250 -17.75 -7.05 2.59
CA LEU A 250 -16.39 -6.99 3.10
C LEU A 250 -15.65 -8.32 2.92
N PHE A 251 -14.42 -8.25 2.42
CA PHE A 251 -13.41 -9.30 2.52
C PHE A 251 -12.54 -9.07 3.75
N VAL A 252 -12.33 -10.06 4.61
CA VAL A 252 -11.46 -9.94 5.78
C VAL A 252 -10.05 -10.41 5.42
N MET A 253 -9.09 -9.51 5.51
CA MET A 253 -7.66 -9.80 5.30
C MET A 253 -7.01 -10.32 6.59
N PRO A 254 -5.94 -11.12 6.47
CA PRO A 254 -5.13 -11.54 7.62
C PRO A 254 -4.43 -10.37 8.32
N CYS A 255 -4.18 -10.52 9.62
CA CYS A 255 -3.62 -9.48 10.50
C CYS A 255 -2.22 -9.01 10.11
N GLU A 256 -1.42 -9.83 9.43
CA GLU A 256 -0.07 -9.47 8.96
C GLU A 256 -0.06 -8.31 7.95
N TYR A 257 -1.21 -7.99 7.33
CA TYR A 257 -1.36 -6.86 6.41
C TYR A 257 -1.75 -5.54 7.11
N ASN A 258 -1.83 -5.54 8.43
CA ASN A 258 -2.01 -4.35 9.26
C ASN A 258 -1.54 -4.65 10.68
N TYR A 259 -0.26 -5.06 10.80
CA TYR A 259 0.31 -5.53 12.06
C TYR A 259 0.58 -4.36 13.01
N ARG A 260 -0.05 -4.38 14.17
CA ARG A 260 -0.01 -3.31 15.17
C ARG A 260 0.70 -3.76 16.45
N PRO A 261 1.14 -2.83 17.31
CA PRO A 261 1.69 -3.17 18.64
C PRO A 261 0.76 -4.07 19.48
N ASP A 262 -0.55 -3.94 19.30
CA ASP A 262 -1.53 -4.76 20.01
C ASP A 262 -1.38 -6.26 19.73
N HIS A 263 -0.85 -6.65 18.57
CA HIS A 263 -0.62 -8.04 18.18
C HIS A 263 0.55 -8.72 18.90
N CYS A 264 1.41 -7.95 19.55
CA CYS A 264 2.60 -8.46 20.25
C CYS A 264 2.82 -7.92 21.66
N MET A 265 2.18 -6.81 22.02
CA MET A 265 2.47 -6.07 23.26
C MET A 265 2.06 -6.85 24.51
N TYR A 266 0.96 -7.57 24.48
CA TYR A 266 0.45 -8.35 25.61
C TYR A 266 0.62 -9.84 25.38
N MET A 267 0.27 -10.32 24.21
CA MET A 267 0.41 -11.71 23.76
C MET A 267 0.51 -11.74 22.24
N SER A 268 1.06 -12.83 21.70
CA SER A 268 1.06 -13.02 20.24
C SER A 268 -0.32 -13.53 19.83
N ILE A 269 -1.13 -12.66 19.20
CA ILE A 269 -2.52 -12.96 18.82
C ILE A 269 -2.75 -12.97 17.30
N CYS A 270 -1.80 -12.46 16.51
CA CYS A 270 -1.85 -12.51 15.07
C CYS A 270 -1.27 -13.84 14.56
N ASN A 271 -2.14 -14.73 14.07
CA ASN A 271 -1.73 -15.97 13.42
C ASN A 271 -1.34 -15.67 11.97
N MET A 272 -0.08 -15.37 11.74
CA MET A 272 0.46 -15.06 10.41
C MET A 272 0.52 -16.32 9.54
N THR A 273 -0.03 -16.25 8.33
CA THR A 273 -0.08 -17.39 7.40
C THR A 273 1.30 -17.83 6.91
N ASP A 274 2.19 -16.86 6.65
CA ASP A 274 3.56 -17.09 6.13
C ASP A 274 4.64 -16.75 7.14
N SER A 275 4.32 -16.68 8.43
CA SER A 275 5.23 -16.30 9.52
C SER A 275 5.98 -14.98 9.21
N SER A 276 5.35 -14.05 8.49
CA SER A 276 5.97 -12.79 8.11
C SER A 276 5.00 -11.62 8.15
N VAL A 277 5.41 -10.54 8.79
CA VAL A 277 4.68 -9.27 8.79
C VAL A 277 4.81 -8.62 7.41
N LYS A 278 3.69 -8.19 6.83
CA LYS A 278 3.62 -7.58 5.51
C LYS A 278 3.57 -6.06 5.55
N LEU A 279 2.68 -5.52 6.36
CA LEU A 279 2.58 -4.09 6.65
C LEU A 279 2.53 -3.88 8.16
N ILE A 280 3.31 -2.93 8.67
CA ILE A 280 3.24 -2.53 10.08
C ILE A 280 2.55 -1.17 10.22
N HIS A 281 1.78 -1.04 11.28
CA HIS A 281 1.00 0.15 11.60
C HIS A 281 1.43 0.70 12.96
N GLY A 282 2.06 1.87 12.96
CA GLY A 282 2.52 2.59 14.14
C GLY A 282 1.42 3.35 14.88
N ASN A 283 0.18 2.84 14.80
CA ASN A 283 -1.00 3.47 15.37
C ASN A 283 -0.75 3.99 16.79
N ARG A 284 -1.44 5.06 17.19
CA ARG A 284 -1.27 5.70 18.52
C ARG A 284 0.16 6.19 18.79
N GLY A 285 0.93 6.50 17.73
CA GLY A 285 2.26 7.11 17.80
C GLY A 285 3.39 6.14 18.21
N TYR A 286 3.22 4.84 18.01
CA TYR A 286 4.25 3.86 18.36
C TYR A 286 5.53 3.98 17.52
N PHE A 287 5.51 4.62 16.37
CA PHE A 287 6.72 4.94 15.61
C PHE A 287 7.61 6.00 16.29
N HIS A 288 7.04 6.78 17.22
CA HIS A 288 7.74 7.86 17.93
C HIS A 288 7.89 7.61 19.43
N ALA A 289 7.36 6.47 19.93
CA ALA A 289 7.35 6.16 21.35
C ALA A 289 8.33 5.02 21.68
N ASP A 290 8.97 5.12 22.84
CA ASP A 290 9.93 4.11 23.32
C ASP A 290 9.25 2.86 23.94
N ARG A 291 7.91 2.83 23.99
CA ARG A 291 7.14 1.73 24.62
C ARG A 291 7.33 0.38 23.93
N GLN A 292 7.49 0.40 22.60
CA GLN A 292 7.81 -0.78 21.79
C GLN A 292 8.93 -0.41 20.82
N PRO A 293 10.21 -0.53 21.22
CA PRO A 293 11.37 -0.03 20.48
C PRO A 293 11.47 -0.57 19.06
N LEU A 294 10.96 -1.78 18.81
CA LEU A 294 10.93 -2.39 17.47
C LEU A 294 10.28 -1.47 16.43
N PHE A 295 9.07 -0.94 16.72
CA PHE A 295 8.31 -0.10 15.78
C PHE A 295 9.06 1.20 15.48
N LYS A 296 9.60 1.83 16.51
CA LYS A 296 10.40 3.05 16.39
C LYS A 296 11.66 2.82 15.54
N ILE A 297 12.41 1.74 15.81
CA ILE A 297 13.63 1.42 15.07
C ILE A 297 13.36 1.16 13.59
N ILE A 298 12.29 0.44 13.26
CA ILE A 298 11.94 0.20 11.86
C ILE A 298 11.62 1.53 11.16
N TYR A 299 10.84 2.40 11.83
CA TYR A 299 10.51 3.73 11.31
C TYR A 299 11.78 4.58 11.09
N GLU A 300 12.64 4.72 12.11
CA GLU A 300 13.88 5.51 12.04
C GLU A 300 14.85 4.97 10.97
N SER A 301 14.91 3.66 10.79
CA SER A 301 15.72 3.04 9.73
C SER A 301 15.19 3.37 8.33
N MET A 302 13.86 3.39 8.15
CA MET A 302 13.24 3.84 6.90
C MET A 302 13.42 5.33 6.68
N GLU A 303 13.27 6.13 7.72
CA GLU A 303 13.43 7.58 7.67
C GLU A 303 14.84 7.97 7.24
N SER A 304 15.87 7.35 7.84
CA SER A 304 17.28 7.64 7.56
C SER A 304 17.77 7.13 6.20
N TYR A 305 17.11 6.11 5.65
CA TYR A 305 17.50 5.56 4.35
C TYR A 305 17.30 6.56 3.22
N GLN A 306 18.31 6.69 2.36
CA GLN A 306 18.25 7.52 1.15
C GLN A 306 17.92 6.67 -0.07
N LEU A 307 16.79 6.97 -0.74
CA LEU A 307 16.41 6.27 -1.97
C LEU A 307 17.50 6.37 -3.04
N GLY A 308 17.71 5.26 -3.75
CA GLY A 308 18.76 5.14 -4.76
C GLY A 308 20.15 4.77 -4.21
N SER A 309 20.34 4.81 -2.88
CA SER A 309 21.58 4.32 -2.26
C SER A 309 21.58 2.79 -2.09
N ASN A 310 22.73 2.21 -1.76
CA ASN A 310 22.83 0.76 -1.53
C ASN A 310 22.01 0.36 -0.30
N ALA A 311 20.95 -0.42 -0.50
CA ALA A 311 20.02 -0.81 0.55
C ALA A 311 20.65 -1.81 1.56
N ASN A 312 21.65 -2.60 1.17
CA ASN A 312 22.36 -3.47 2.11
C ASN A 312 23.11 -2.63 3.15
N THR A 313 23.96 -1.73 2.71
CA THR A 313 24.82 -0.94 3.61
C THR A 313 24.08 0.16 4.34
N ASN A 314 23.08 0.79 3.69
CA ASN A 314 22.43 2.03 4.19
C ASN A 314 21.07 1.81 4.82
N PHE A 315 20.50 0.58 4.70
CA PHE A 315 19.24 0.21 5.34
C PHE A 315 19.38 -1.09 6.17
N LEU A 316 19.77 -2.22 5.54
CA LEU A 316 19.77 -3.53 6.21
C LEU A 316 20.78 -3.60 7.36
N MET A 317 22.02 -3.14 7.15
CA MET A 317 23.07 -3.22 8.20
C MET A 317 22.72 -2.34 9.41
N PRO A 318 22.32 -1.05 9.26
CA PRO A 318 21.87 -0.23 10.38
C PRO A 318 20.64 -0.80 11.09
N LEU A 319 19.65 -1.30 10.34
CA LEU A 319 18.47 -1.94 10.89
C LEU A 319 18.83 -3.16 11.75
N ARG A 320 19.73 -4.02 11.25
CA ARG A 320 20.21 -5.21 11.97
C ARG A 320 20.91 -4.84 13.26
N GLU A 321 21.79 -3.84 13.24
CA GLU A 321 22.50 -3.37 14.42
C GLU A 321 21.51 -2.81 15.48
N ALA A 322 20.55 -1.99 15.03
CA ALA A 322 19.57 -1.40 15.91
C ALA A 322 18.61 -2.43 16.52
N LEU A 323 18.18 -3.44 15.75
CA LEU A 323 17.27 -4.48 16.23
C LEU A 323 17.97 -5.48 17.19
N ASN A 324 19.30 -5.58 17.17
CA ASN A 324 20.06 -6.42 18.11
C ASN A 324 20.25 -5.76 19.50
N ARG A 325 19.77 -4.54 19.70
CA ARG A 325 19.88 -3.86 21.01
C ARG A 325 19.09 -4.61 22.09
N LYS A 326 19.62 -4.61 23.31
CA LYS A 326 19.00 -5.25 24.47
C LYS A 326 17.57 -4.79 24.72
N SER A 327 17.30 -3.49 24.57
CA SER A 327 15.95 -2.90 24.75
C SER A 327 14.90 -3.48 23.79
N VAL A 328 15.30 -3.89 22.58
CA VAL A 328 14.39 -4.57 21.64
C VAL A 328 14.13 -5.99 22.10
N ASN A 329 15.19 -6.75 22.41
CA ASN A 329 15.08 -8.16 22.76
C ASN A 329 14.29 -8.40 24.06
N GLU A 330 14.31 -7.45 24.99
CA GLU A 330 13.54 -7.50 26.23
C GLU A 330 12.11 -6.97 26.08
N SER A 331 11.76 -6.32 24.96
CA SER A 331 10.41 -5.83 24.71
C SER A 331 9.49 -6.95 24.24
N SER A 332 8.19 -6.82 24.53
CA SER A 332 7.19 -7.81 24.13
C SER A 332 7.14 -8.02 22.63
N CYS A 333 7.26 -6.94 21.85
CA CYS A 333 7.26 -6.98 20.38
C CYS A 333 8.62 -7.32 19.78
N GLY A 334 9.69 -7.40 20.56
CA GLY A 334 11.02 -7.75 20.08
C GLY A 334 11.10 -9.13 19.42
N LYS A 335 10.19 -10.04 19.76
CA LYS A 335 10.11 -11.40 19.18
C LYS A 335 9.94 -11.41 17.67
N ILE A 336 9.33 -10.38 17.08
CA ILE A 336 9.16 -10.29 15.61
C ILE A 336 10.37 -9.64 14.90
N SER A 337 11.41 -9.21 15.63
CA SER A 337 12.62 -8.62 15.03
C SER A 337 13.32 -9.59 14.07
N THR A 338 13.34 -10.87 14.41
CA THR A 338 13.89 -11.94 13.55
C THR A 338 13.16 -12.06 12.23
N GLU A 339 11.83 -11.95 12.24
CA GLU A 339 11.02 -12.00 11.02
C GLU A 339 11.26 -10.78 10.14
N VAL A 340 11.30 -9.58 10.72
CA VAL A 340 11.63 -8.34 10.00
C VAL A 340 13.01 -8.41 9.36
N LEU A 341 14.03 -8.88 10.12
CA LEU A 341 15.38 -9.06 9.61
C LEU A 341 15.46 -10.13 8.51
N LYS A 342 14.71 -11.22 8.64
CA LYS A 342 14.64 -12.27 7.61
C LYS A 342 14.13 -11.71 6.29
N ILE A 343 13.04 -10.93 6.32
CA ILE A 343 12.49 -10.27 5.14
C ILE A 343 13.52 -9.33 4.52
N ALA A 344 14.06 -8.39 5.32
CA ALA A 344 15.03 -7.42 4.84
C ALA A 344 16.33 -8.08 4.32
N THR A 345 16.81 -9.15 4.97
CA THR A 345 18.00 -9.90 4.52
C THR A 345 17.73 -10.62 3.19
N LYS A 346 16.54 -11.21 3.02
CA LYS A 346 16.17 -11.87 1.76
C LYS A 346 16.19 -10.88 0.58
N LEU A 347 15.74 -9.64 0.82
CA LEU A 347 15.63 -8.63 -0.24
C LEU A 347 16.94 -7.89 -0.50
N PHE A 348 17.67 -7.52 0.53
CA PHE A 348 18.80 -6.60 0.45
C PHE A 348 20.16 -7.27 0.77
N GLY A 349 20.15 -8.51 1.26
CA GLY A 349 21.39 -9.19 1.69
C GLY A 349 22.35 -9.55 0.57
N ASN A 350 21.87 -9.71 -0.67
CA ASN A 350 22.66 -10.11 -1.84
C ASN A 350 22.95 -8.95 -2.81
N SER A 351 22.70 -7.71 -2.42
CA SER A 351 22.99 -6.52 -3.24
C SER A 351 24.49 -6.22 -3.14
N TYR A 352 25.30 -6.86 -4.00
CA TYR A 352 26.70 -6.53 -4.25
C TYR A 352 26.80 -5.50 -5.36
#